data_3f57c61df28e28e37cb6f61b26703487
#
_entry.id   3f57c61df28e28e37cb6f61b26703487
#
_cell.length_a   1.000
_cell.length_b   1.000
_cell.length_c   1.000
_cell.angle_alpha   90.00
_cell.angle_beta   90.00
_cell.angle_gamma   90.00
#
_symmetry.space_group_name_H-M   'P 1'
#
loop_
_entity.id
_entity.type
_entity.pdbx_description
1 polymer ?
#
loop_
_entity_poly.entity_id
_entity_poly.type
_entity_poly.pdbx_seq_one_letter_code
_entity_poly.pdbx_strand_id
1 'polypeptide(L)'
;MGMLRAAVIGAGFVGRAHIESLRRQGIPVVGVLGSSRDRAAESARALRIDRAYSSLDELAKDKEVDVVHICTPNHLHAEQTTVLMRAGKHVMCEKPLGRTASEAKAMV
;
A
#
# COMPACT_ATOMS: atom_id res chain seq x y z
N MET A 1 5.56 17.02 15.32
CA MET A 1 4.81 16.49 14.19
C MET A 1 5.58 15.33 13.57
N GLY A 2 4.98 14.18 13.52
CA GLY A 2 5.64 13.00 12.99
C GLY A 2 5.68 12.97 11.48
N MET A 3 6.65 12.26 10.92
CA MET A 3 6.67 11.97 9.50
C MET A 3 5.58 10.96 9.17
N LEU A 4 4.99 11.09 7.98
CA LEU A 4 4.08 10.07 7.49
C LEU A 4 4.87 8.79 7.23
N ARG A 5 4.33 7.67 7.66
CA ARG A 5 4.92 6.35 7.45
C ARG A 5 4.03 5.58 6.51
N ALA A 6 4.63 5.03 5.48
CA ALA A 6 3.90 4.41 4.38
C ALA A 6 4.05 2.90 4.37
N ALA A 7 3.01 2.23 3.86
CA ALA A 7 3.08 0.84 3.47
C ALA A 7 2.64 0.73 2.02
N VAL A 8 3.07 -0.31 1.34
CA VAL A 8 2.75 -0.53 -0.07
C VAL A 8 2.11 -1.91 -0.24
N ILE A 9 1.01 -1.95 -0.97
CA ILE A 9 0.37 -3.21 -1.35
C ILE A 9 0.74 -3.50 -2.80
N GLY A 10 1.32 -4.68 -3.03
CA GLY A 10 1.76 -5.07 -4.36
C GLY A 10 3.15 -4.55 -4.68
N ALA A 11 4.17 -5.33 -4.34
CA ALA A 11 5.57 -4.93 -4.51
C ALA A 11 6.16 -5.44 -5.83
N GLY A 12 5.38 -5.49 -6.92
CA GLY A 12 5.88 -5.75 -8.25
C GLY A 12 6.56 -4.52 -8.82
N PHE A 13 6.69 -4.48 -10.15
CA PHE A 13 7.40 -3.38 -10.81
C PHE A 13 6.85 -1.99 -10.40
N VAL A 14 5.54 -1.83 -10.44
CA VAL A 14 4.91 -0.56 -10.08
C VAL A 14 5.09 -0.24 -8.59
N GLY A 15 4.91 -1.26 -7.74
CA GLY A 15 5.10 -1.09 -6.30
C GLY A 15 6.51 -0.68 -5.94
N ARG A 16 7.51 -1.24 -6.60
CA ARG A 16 8.91 -0.86 -6.38
C ARG A 16 9.19 0.58 -6.78
N ALA A 17 8.58 1.04 -7.88
CA ALA A 17 8.70 2.42 -8.30
C ALA A 17 8.10 3.37 -7.28
N HIS A 18 6.96 3.01 -6.70
CA HIS A 18 6.33 3.78 -5.62
C HIS A 18 7.19 3.84 -4.37
N ILE A 19 7.76 2.72 -3.98
CA ILE A 19 8.64 2.66 -2.81
C ILE A 19 9.83 3.61 -2.99
N GLU A 20 10.45 3.56 -4.16
CA GLU A 20 11.58 4.42 -4.47
C GLU A 20 11.20 5.89 -4.45
N SER A 21 10.06 6.22 -5.05
CA SER A 21 9.54 7.59 -5.06
C SER A 21 9.29 8.11 -3.64
N LEU A 22 8.67 7.29 -2.79
CA LEU A 22 8.43 7.66 -1.40
C LEU A 22 9.73 7.92 -0.65
N ARG A 23 10.71 7.08 -0.86
CA ARG A 23 12.01 7.24 -0.21
C ARG A 23 12.73 8.51 -0.66
N ARG A 24 12.60 8.87 -1.92
CA ARG A 24 13.17 10.13 -2.44
C ARG A 24 12.52 11.36 -1.79
N GLN A 25 11.27 11.23 -1.42
CA GLN A 25 10.53 12.30 -0.74
C GLN A 25 10.77 12.34 0.75
N GLY A 26 11.58 11.42 1.27
CA GLY A 26 11.84 11.33 2.69
C GLY A 26 10.74 10.64 3.49
N ILE A 27 9.86 9.93 2.82
CA ILE A 27 8.76 9.20 3.49
C ILE A 27 9.21 7.76 3.72
N PRO A 28 9.33 7.32 4.97
CA PRO A 28 9.76 5.95 5.24
C PRO A 28 8.68 4.94 4.85
N VAL A 29 9.10 3.87 4.18
CA VAL A 29 8.24 2.74 3.84
C VAL A 29 8.49 1.66 4.89
N VAL A 30 7.52 1.44 5.76
CA VAL A 30 7.69 0.56 6.92
C VAL A 30 7.13 -0.83 6.72
N GLY A 31 6.31 -1.05 5.70
CA GLY A 31 5.73 -2.36 5.49
C GLY A 31 5.29 -2.60 4.05
N VAL A 32 5.14 -3.86 3.70
CA VAL A 32 4.68 -4.30 2.38
C VAL A 32 3.73 -5.48 2.52
N LEU A 33 2.70 -5.49 1.69
CA LEU A 33 1.76 -6.60 1.55
C LEU A 33 1.82 -7.08 0.10
N GLY A 34 2.09 -8.36 -0.10
CA GLY A 34 2.17 -8.97 -1.42
C GLY A 34 1.02 -9.91 -1.69
N SER A 35 1.12 -10.66 -2.79
CA SER A 35 0.10 -11.65 -3.16
C SER A 35 0.11 -12.87 -2.24
N SER A 36 1.20 -13.08 -1.51
CA SER A 36 1.32 -14.11 -0.50
C SER A 36 2.27 -13.63 0.58
N ARG A 37 2.23 -14.31 1.72
CA ARG A 37 3.13 -14.02 2.82
C ARG A 37 4.60 -14.16 2.41
N ASP A 38 4.90 -15.22 1.65
CA ASP A 38 6.27 -15.48 1.22
C ASP A 38 6.77 -14.41 0.26
N ARG A 39 5.93 -13.96 -0.66
CA ARG A 39 6.29 -12.89 -1.58
C ARG A 39 6.47 -11.57 -0.87
N ALA A 40 5.63 -11.27 0.11
CA ALA A 40 5.78 -10.07 0.92
C ALA A 40 7.10 -10.09 1.70
N ALA A 41 7.43 -11.23 2.30
CA ALA A 41 8.68 -11.38 3.05
C ALA A 41 9.90 -11.24 2.15
N GLU A 42 9.84 -11.81 0.95
CA GLU A 42 10.91 -11.70 -0.03
C GLU A 42 11.12 -10.25 -0.48
N SER A 43 10.03 -9.56 -0.78
CA SER A 43 10.08 -8.15 -1.18
C SER A 43 10.60 -7.26 -0.05
N ALA A 44 10.16 -7.51 1.17
CA ALA A 44 10.61 -6.75 2.33
C ALA A 44 12.12 -6.89 2.51
N ARG A 45 12.62 -8.11 2.38
CA ARG A 45 14.04 -8.38 2.51
C ARG A 45 14.85 -7.71 1.39
N ALA A 46 14.40 -7.85 0.15
CA ALA A 46 15.08 -7.28 -1.00
C ALA A 46 15.09 -5.74 -0.98
N LEU A 47 14.04 -5.13 -0.47
CA LEU A 47 13.88 -3.67 -0.46
C LEU A 47 14.21 -3.04 0.89
N ARG A 48 14.65 -3.84 1.85
CA ARG A 48 15.01 -3.38 3.21
C ARG A 48 13.82 -2.69 3.89
N ILE A 49 12.68 -3.38 3.89
CA ILE A 49 11.47 -2.94 4.55
C ILE A 49 11.29 -3.79 5.80
N ASP A 50 10.98 -3.15 6.93
CA ASP A 50 10.95 -3.81 8.23
C ASP A 50 9.84 -4.85 8.37
N ARG A 51 8.69 -4.62 7.74
CA ARG A 51 7.50 -5.44 7.95
C ARG A 51 6.96 -6.00 6.66
N ALA A 52 6.64 -7.31 6.72
CA ALA A 52 5.93 -8.00 5.65
C ALA A 52 4.62 -8.49 6.23
N TYR A 53 3.49 -7.97 5.75
CA TYR A 53 2.19 -8.34 6.29
C TYR A 53 1.68 -9.64 5.68
N SER A 54 0.99 -10.43 6.51
CA SER A 54 0.37 -11.68 6.07
C SER A 54 -1.00 -11.45 5.46
N SER A 55 -1.65 -10.34 5.79
CA SER A 55 -3.02 -10.05 5.34
C SER A 55 -3.28 -8.56 5.35
N LEU A 56 -4.35 -8.19 4.65
CA LEU A 56 -4.82 -6.81 4.64
C LEU A 56 -5.23 -6.35 6.05
N ASP A 57 -5.84 -7.24 6.82
CA ASP A 57 -6.23 -6.94 8.21
C ASP A 57 -5.03 -6.60 9.07
N GLU A 58 -3.95 -7.34 8.93
CA GLU A 58 -2.73 -7.07 9.68
C GLU A 58 -2.18 -5.69 9.35
N LEU A 59 -2.15 -5.33 8.07
CA LEU A 59 -1.74 -4.01 7.65
C LEU A 59 -2.67 -2.93 8.21
N ALA A 60 -3.98 -3.16 8.13
CA ALA A 60 -4.97 -2.20 8.61
C ALA A 60 -4.85 -1.93 10.12
N LYS A 61 -4.42 -2.91 10.88
CA LYS A 61 -4.25 -2.80 12.34
C LYS A 61 -2.92 -2.21 12.77
N ASP A 62 -1.98 -2.04 11.85
CA ASP A 62 -0.67 -1.49 12.21
C ASP A 62 -0.77 0.01 12.41
N LYS A 63 -0.71 0.43 13.66
CA LYS A 63 -0.86 1.83 14.06
C LYS A 63 0.29 2.71 13.60
N GLU A 64 1.40 2.11 13.20
CA GLU A 64 2.55 2.88 12.73
C GLU A 64 2.45 3.25 11.26
N VAL A 65 1.43 2.75 10.55
CA VAL A 65 1.20 3.09 9.15
C VAL A 65 0.17 4.21 9.05
N ASP A 66 0.54 5.29 8.40
CA ASP A 66 -0.33 6.46 8.21
C ASP A 66 -0.97 6.47 6.83
N VAL A 67 -0.21 6.06 5.81
CA VAL A 67 -0.67 6.07 4.43
C VAL A 67 -0.31 4.75 3.75
N VAL A 68 -1.22 4.27 2.89
CA VAL A 68 -1.02 3.03 2.14
C VAL A 68 -1.12 3.33 0.65
N HIS A 69 -0.10 2.92 -0.11
CA HIS A 69 -0.10 2.99 -1.56
C HIS A 69 -0.53 1.66 -2.13
N ILE A 70 -1.63 1.65 -2.86
CA ILE A 70 -2.18 0.44 -3.46
C ILE A 70 -1.73 0.33 -4.90
N CYS A 71 -0.93 -0.70 -5.18
CA CYS A 71 -0.36 -0.96 -6.51
C CYS A 71 -0.81 -2.31 -7.07
N THR A 72 -1.92 -2.83 -6.57
CA THR A 72 -2.49 -4.10 -7.02
C THR A 72 -3.42 -3.88 -8.22
N PRO A 73 -3.87 -4.97 -8.89
CA PRO A 73 -4.82 -4.86 -9.98
C PRO A 73 -6.11 -4.13 -9.57
N ASN A 74 -6.71 -3.42 -10.52
CA ASN A 74 -7.88 -2.58 -10.27
C ASN A 74 -9.03 -3.26 -9.56
N HIS A 75 -9.27 -4.53 -9.81
CA HIS A 75 -10.40 -5.25 -9.22
C HIS A 75 -10.28 -5.41 -7.70
N LEU A 76 -9.11 -5.20 -7.14
CA LEU A 76 -8.88 -5.27 -5.69
C LEU A 76 -8.94 -3.90 -5.00
N HIS A 77 -8.88 -2.82 -5.76
CA HIS A 77 -8.72 -1.48 -5.20
C HIS A 77 -9.88 -1.07 -4.28
N ALA A 78 -11.12 -1.30 -4.72
CA ALA A 78 -12.28 -0.86 -3.96
C ALA A 78 -12.34 -1.52 -2.59
N GLU A 79 -12.13 -2.84 -2.53
CA GLU A 79 -12.14 -3.58 -1.28
C GLU A 79 -11.02 -3.14 -0.36
N GLN A 80 -9.80 -3.06 -0.89
CA GLN A 80 -8.64 -2.66 -0.11
C GLN A 80 -8.78 -1.24 0.42
N THR A 81 -9.25 -0.33 -0.42
CA THR A 81 -9.48 1.06 -0.03
C THR A 81 -10.48 1.15 1.11
N THR A 82 -11.59 0.42 0.99
CA THR A 82 -12.64 0.44 2.02
C THR A 82 -12.11 -0.02 3.37
N VAL A 83 -11.41 -1.14 3.39
CA VAL A 83 -10.86 -1.70 4.65
C VAL A 83 -9.89 -0.71 5.29
N LEU A 84 -8.99 -0.13 4.50
CA LEU A 84 -7.97 0.76 5.03
C LEU A 84 -8.54 2.09 5.49
N MET A 85 -9.50 2.65 4.77
CA MET A 85 -10.13 3.90 5.18
C MET A 85 -10.93 3.73 6.46
N ARG A 86 -11.59 2.59 6.64
CA ARG A 86 -12.28 2.28 7.89
C ARG A 86 -11.33 2.16 9.07
N ALA A 87 -10.10 1.78 8.79
CA ALA A 87 -9.06 1.69 9.81
C ALA A 87 -8.36 3.03 10.07
N GLY A 88 -8.80 4.10 9.42
CA GLY A 88 -8.24 5.43 9.62
C GLY A 88 -6.98 5.72 8.80
N LYS A 89 -6.69 4.92 7.79
CA LYS A 89 -5.52 5.11 6.93
C LYS A 89 -5.84 6.04 5.76
N HIS A 90 -4.85 6.81 5.35
CA HIS A 90 -4.92 7.51 4.07
C HIS A 90 -4.55 6.53 2.97
N VAL A 91 -5.21 6.62 1.82
CA VAL A 91 -5.00 5.66 0.74
C VAL A 91 -4.67 6.40 -0.55
N MET A 92 -3.63 5.91 -1.22
CA MET A 92 -3.24 6.37 -2.56
C MET A 92 -3.27 5.17 -3.49
N CYS A 93 -4.02 5.28 -4.59
CA CYS A 93 -4.09 4.21 -5.57
C CYS A 93 -3.31 4.55 -6.83
N GLU A 94 -2.71 3.53 -7.44
CA GLU A 94 -2.01 3.70 -8.72
C GLU A 94 -3.02 3.96 -9.83
N LYS A 95 -2.58 4.70 -10.84
CA LYS A 95 -3.42 4.99 -12.01
C LYS A 95 -3.50 3.79 -12.93
N PRO A 96 -4.66 3.58 -13.59
CA PRO A 96 -5.86 4.40 -13.40
C PRO A 96 -6.53 4.07 -12.07
N LEU A 97 -7.08 5.08 -11.40
CA LEU A 97 -7.76 4.92 -10.12
C LEU A 97 -9.04 4.09 -10.25
N GLY A 98 -9.54 3.96 -11.41
CA GLY A 98 -10.63 3.14 -11.84
C GLY A 98 -10.58 3.13 -13.35
N ARG A 99 -11.40 2.31 -14.00
CA ARG A 99 -11.41 2.24 -15.45
C ARG A 99 -12.18 3.38 -16.08
N THR A 100 -13.14 3.91 -15.34
CA THR A 100 -14.01 4.99 -15.77
C THR A 100 -14.10 6.04 -14.67
N ALA A 101 -14.62 7.22 -15.00
CA ALA A 101 -14.84 8.24 -14.01
C ALA A 101 -15.81 7.80 -12.90
N SER A 102 -16.79 6.97 -13.24
CA SER A 102 -17.72 6.42 -12.25
C SER A 102 -17.02 5.52 -11.26
N GLU A 103 -16.16 4.65 -11.73
CA GLU A 103 -15.39 3.76 -10.86
C GLU A 103 -14.47 4.56 -9.95
N ALA A 104 -13.81 5.57 -10.50
CA ALA A 104 -12.94 6.42 -9.70
C ALA A 104 -13.70 7.14 -8.59
N LYS A 105 -14.90 7.64 -8.87
CA LYS A 105 -15.74 8.27 -7.86
C LYS A 105 -16.17 7.31 -6.78
N ALA A 106 -16.46 6.07 -7.14
CA ALA A 106 -16.87 5.05 -6.17
C ALA A 106 -15.74 4.68 -5.22
N MET A 107 -14.50 4.89 -5.61
CA MET A 107 -13.32 4.55 -4.81
C MET A 107 -12.86 5.68 -3.89
N VAL A 108 -13.41 6.83 -4.07
CA VAL A 108 -13.06 8.01 -3.25
C VAL A 108 -14.11 8.27 -2.11
#